data_afa225067b30342efc9bee9be2868328
#
_entry.id   afa225067b30342efc9bee9be2868328
#
_cell.length_a   1.000
_cell.length_b   1.000
_cell.length_c   1.000
_cell.angle_alpha   90.00
_cell.angle_beta   90.00
_cell.angle_gamma   90.00
#
_symmetry.space_group_name_H-M   'P 1'
#
loop_
_entity.id
_entity.type
_entity.pdbx_description
1 polymer ?
#
loop_
_entity_poly.entity_id
_entity_poly.type
_entity_poly.pdbx_seq_one_letter_code
_entity_poly.pdbx_strand_id
1 'polypeptide(L)'
;ARRNNNKPDPEVDGRENKLGGSSRLAKHDPLQTYSQNLTNKELREVRDIDALDKQNPLAVTEFVNDMFNYWFRVEPLTRVSCNYMRSQTDTNHKMRAILVDWLVEVHLKFKLMPETLFLTHNLIDRFLEKKVVSRKNLQLVGVTAMLLASKYEEIWAPEVRDFVYISDKAYKREQMIEMEKDMLSELG
;
A
#
# COMPACT_ATOMS: atom_id res chain seq x y z
N ALA A 1 77.50 -2.38 -8.39
CA ALA A 1 76.75 -1.23 -8.83
C ALA A 1 75.26 -1.50 -8.64
N ARG A 2 74.68 -1.10 -7.53
CA ARG A 2 73.25 -1.07 -7.30
C ARG A 2 72.86 0.35 -6.98
N ARG A 3 72.03 0.98 -7.85
CA ARG A 3 71.45 2.29 -7.65
C ARG A 3 70.24 2.17 -6.76
N ASN A 4 70.30 2.81 -5.58
CA ASN A 4 69.13 3.12 -4.76
C ASN A 4 68.36 4.31 -5.40
N ASN A 5 67.13 4.11 -5.73
CA ASN A 5 66.17 5.20 -6.04
C ASN A 5 65.18 5.27 -4.88
N ASN A 6 65.49 6.13 -3.91
CA ASN A 6 64.49 6.62 -2.97
C ASN A 6 63.66 7.73 -3.68
N LYS A 7 62.38 7.50 -3.87
CA LYS A 7 61.39 8.57 -4.12
C LYS A 7 60.65 8.86 -2.82
N PRO A 8 60.46 10.10 -2.44
CA PRO A 8 59.68 10.46 -1.28
C PRO A 8 58.18 10.28 -1.54
N ASP A 9 57.46 9.82 -0.49
CA ASP A 9 56.02 9.71 -0.47
C ASP A 9 55.37 11.09 -0.51
N PRO A 10 54.18 11.24 -1.20
CA PRO A 10 53.45 12.49 -1.18
C PRO A 10 52.73 12.68 0.15
N GLU A 11 52.86 13.88 0.69
CA GLU A 11 52.18 14.38 1.88
C GLU A 11 50.66 14.14 1.80
N VAL A 12 50.11 13.56 2.89
CA VAL A 12 48.67 13.42 3.10
C VAL A 12 48.13 14.77 3.58
N ASP A 13 47.50 15.51 2.67
CA ASP A 13 46.78 16.75 2.98
C ASP A 13 45.53 16.41 3.79
N GLY A 14 45.55 16.78 5.07
CA GLY A 14 44.49 16.63 6.03
C GLY A 14 43.33 17.61 5.75
N ARG A 15 42.42 17.24 4.88
CA ARG A 15 41.12 17.95 4.77
C ARG A 15 40.09 17.30 5.67
N GLU A 16 39.81 17.94 6.77
CA GLU A 16 38.69 17.70 7.63
C GLU A 16 37.39 17.72 6.80
N ASN A 17 36.75 16.53 6.61
CA ASN A 17 35.40 16.44 6.10
C ASN A 17 34.43 16.91 7.16
N LYS A 18 34.05 18.18 7.11
CA LYS A 18 32.85 18.69 7.78
C LYS A 18 31.63 18.07 7.14
N LEU A 19 31.16 16.93 7.66
CA LEU A 19 29.82 16.41 7.47
C LEU A 19 28.83 17.30 8.24
N GLY A 20 28.42 18.38 7.63
CA GLY A 20 27.43 19.30 8.11
C GLY A 20 26.48 19.70 6.98
N GLY A 21 25.60 18.83 6.63
CA GLY A 21 24.56 19.10 5.67
C GLY A 21 23.36 18.20 5.94
N SER A 22 22.61 18.52 7.02
CA SER A 22 21.24 18.06 7.15
C SER A 22 20.46 18.61 5.95
N SER A 23 20.38 17.83 4.88
CA SER A 23 19.48 18.08 3.78
C SER A 23 18.07 17.92 4.33
N ARG A 24 17.46 19.05 4.71
CA ARG A 24 16.00 19.14 4.86
C ARG A 24 15.43 18.67 3.54
N LEU A 25 14.96 17.44 3.48
CA LEU A 25 14.06 16.96 2.42
C LEU A 25 12.94 17.99 2.37
N ALA A 26 12.95 18.85 1.36
CA ALA A 26 11.85 19.75 1.07
C ALA A 26 10.61 18.86 1.01
N LYS A 27 9.64 19.16 1.90
CA LYS A 27 8.36 18.45 1.92
C LYS A 27 7.73 18.70 0.57
N HIS A 28 7.83 17.72 -0.33
CA HIS A 28 7.25 17.77 -1.65
C HIS A 28 5.74 17.64 -1.46
N ASP A 29 5.01 18.72 -1.69
CA ASP A 29 3.55 18.73 -1.72
C ASP A 29 3.10 18.29 -3.12
N PRO A 30 2.51 17.09 -3.27
CA PRO A 30 2.09 16.58 -4.58
C PRO A 30 1.06 17.48 -5.27
N LEU A 31 0.19 18.15 -4.49
CA LEU A 31 -0.81 19.09 -5.01
C LEU A 31 -0.18 20.37 -5.55
N GLN A 32 0.84 20.91 -4.88
CA GLN A 32 1.58 22.07 -5.38
C GLN A 32 2.30 21.74 -6.67
N THR A 33 2.89 20.56 -6.78
CA THR A 33 3.58 20.14 -8.01
C THR A 33 2.61 19.92 -9.16
N TYR A 34 1.43 19.33 -8.89
CA TYR A 34 0.41 19.13 -9.91
C TYR A 34 -0.14 20.49 -10.42
N SER A 35 -0.48 21.40 -9.51
CA SER A 35 -1.00 22.72 -9.86
C SER A 35 0.04 23.62 -10.56
N GLN A 36 1.34 23.48 -10.25
CA GLN A 36 2.41 24.23 -10.93
C GLN A 36 2.64 23.79 -12.39
N ASN A 37 2.25 22.57 -12.75
CA ASN A 37 2.39 22.03 -14.11
C ASN A 37 1.19 22.33 -15.01
N LEU A 38 0.07 22.81 -14.44
CA LEU A 38 -1.09 23.22 -15.24
C LEU A 38 -0.96 24.67 -15.69
N THR A 39 -1.24 24.93 -16.95
CA THR A 39 -1.32 26.31 -17.46
C THR A 39 -2.54 27.03 -16.86
N ASN A 40 -2.49 28.37 -16.78
CA ASN A 40 -3.63 29.17 -16.30
C ASN A 40 -4.92 28.93 -17.12
N LYS A 41 -4.79 28.47 -18.36
CA LYS A 41 -5.91 28.11 -19.23
C LYS A 41 -6.52 26.77 -18.79
N GLU A 42 -5.68 25.76 -18.56
CA GLU A 42 -6.11 24.43 -18.09
C GLU A 42 -6.77 24.50 -16.72
N LEU A 43 -6.25 25.31 -15.79
CA LEU A 43 -6.87 25.56 -14.49
C LEU A 43 -8.26 26.19 -14.58
N ARG A 44 -8.51 27.01 -15.62
CA ARG A 44 -9.83 27.62 -15.84
C ARG A 44 -10.84 26.65 -16.47
N GLU A 45 -10.37 25.59 -17.13
CA GLU A 45 -11.21 24.58 -17.77
C GLU A 45 -11.53 23.41 -16.82
N VAL A 46 -10.86 23.32 -15.66
CA VAL A 46 -11.19 22.29 -14.66
C VAL A 46 -12.56 22.59 -14.06
N ARG A 47 -13.52 21.72 -14.32
CA ARG A 47 -14.86 21.83 -13.78
C ARG A 47 -14.83 21.55 -12.27
N ASP A 48 -15.42 22.47 -11.48
CA ASP A 48 -15.71 22.22 -10.06
C ASP A 48 -16.81 21.16 -9.96
N ILE A 49 -16.44 19.93 -9.67
CA ILE A 49 -17.37 18.79 -9.58
C ILE A 49 -18.23 18.88 -8.32
N ASP A 50 -17.77 19.58 -7.29
CA ASP A 50 -18.45 19.72 -5.99
C ASP A 50 -19.49 20.87 -5.99
N ALA A 51 -19.48 21.73 -7.04
CA ALA A 51 -20.31 22.92 -7.09
C ALA A 51 -21.82 22.64 -6.94
N LEU A 52 -22.30 21.50 -7.43
CA LEU A 52 -23.70 21.09 -7.37
C LEU A 52 -24.08 20.48 -6.01
N ASP A 53 -23.10 19.97 -5.26
CA ASP A 53 -23.31 19.25 -4.01
C ASP A 53 -23.09 20.10 -2.76
N LYS A 54 -22.84 21.40 -2.90
CA LYS A 54 -22.57 22.32 -1.77
C LYS A 54 -23.64 22.35 -0.69
N GLN A 55 -24.89 22.03 -1.05
CA GLN A 55 -26.00 21.99 -0.09
C GLN A 55 -26.31 20.57 0.40
N ASN A 56 -25.61 19.55 -0.10
CA ASN A 56 -25.77 18.18 0.33
C ASN A 56 -24.79 17.86 1.47
N PRO A 57 -25.26 17.72 2.73
CA PRO A 57 -24.37 17.45 3.85
C PRO A 57 -23.66 16.10 3.75
N LEU A 58 -24.18 15.15 2.96
CA LEU A 58 -23.54 13.85 2.74
C LEU A 58 -22.34 13.91 1.79
N ALA A 59 -22.28 14.93 0.94
CA ALA A 59 -21.16 15.13 0.02
C ALA A 59 -19.95 15.78 0.68
N VAL A 60 -20.10 16.40 1.87
CA VAL A 60 -19.05 17.03 2.69
C VAL A 60 -18.08 17.93 1.91
N THR A 61 -18.59 18.64 0.90
CA THR A 61 -17.79 19.39 -0.08
C THR A 61 -16.88 20.45 0.52
N GLU A 62 -17.24 21.00 1.69
CA GLU A 62 -16.44 21.98 2.40
C GLU A 62 -15.12 21.41 2.96
N PHE A 63 -15.07 20.06 3.20
CA PHE A 63 -13.91 19.38 3.77
C PHE A 63 -13.08 18.63 2.73
N VAL A 64 -13.51 18.57 1.47
CA VAL A 64 -12.85 17.78 0.42
C VAL A 64 -11.36 18.08 0.33
N ASN A 65 -10.97 19.35 0.28
CA ASN A 65 -9.58 19.75 0.21
C ASN A 65 -8.77 19.30 1.43
N ASP A 66 -9.33 19.44 2.64
CA ASP A 66 -8.67 19.05 3.88
C ASP A 66 -8.53 17.53 3.97
N MET A 67 -9.54 16.78 3.53
CA MET A 67 -9.51 15.33 3.44
C MET A 67 -8.43 14.83 2.49
N PHE A 68 -8.36 15.37 1.27
CA PHE A 68 -7.31 15.01 0.31
C PHE A 68 -5.92 15.38 0.81
N ASN A 69 -5.75 16.55 1.39
CA ASN A 69 -4.48 16.97 1.99
C ASN A 69 -4.05 16.05 3.14
N TYR A 70 -4.99 15.57 3.94
CA TYR A 70 -4.73 14.58 4.97
C TYR A 70 -4.31 13.25 4.37
N TRP A 71 -5.07 12.70 3.41
CA TRP A 71 -4.76 11.42 2.77
C TRP A 71 -3.41 11.41 2.08
N PHE A 72 -3.08 12.44 1.33
CA PHE A 72 -1.74 12.55 0.71
C PHE A 72 -0.59 12.58 1.73
N ARG A 73 -0.83 13.10 2.93
CA ARG A 73 0.18 13.08 3.99
C ARG A 73 0.33 11.73 4.67
N VAL A 74 -0.76 10.97 4.82
CA VAL A 74 -0.74 9.68 5.52
C VAL A 74 -0.45 8.50 4.60
N GLU A 75 -0.79 8.59 3.32
CA GLU A 75 -0.55 7.54 2.33
C GLU A 75 0.89 6.99 2.35
N PRO A 76 1.95 7.83 2.34
CA PRO A 76 3.32 7.33 2.40
C PRO A 76 3.67 6.55 3.68
N LEU A 77 2.93 6.77 4.78
CA LEU A 77 3.17 6.12 6.07
C LEU A 77 2.63 4.69 6.12
N THR A 78 1.63 4.39 5.30
CA THR A 78 0.95 3.08 5.24
C THR A 78 1.33 2.26 4.01
N ARG A 79 2.14 2.82 3.11
CA ARG A 79 2.55 2.17 1.88
C ARG A 79 3.59 1.09 2.14
N VAL A 80 3.36 -0.09 1.56
CA VAL A 80 4.35 -1.18 1.55
C VAL A 80 5.57 -0.83 0.70
N SER A 81 6.71 -1.45 1.00
CA SER A 81 7.91 -1.34 0.17
C SER A 81 7.67 -1.92 -1.22
N CYS A 82 8.13 -1.26 -2.28
CA CYS A 82 8.02 -1.77 -3.65
C CYS A 82 8.73 -3.11 -3.88
N ASN A 83 9.61 -3.50 -2.97
CA ASN A 83 10.40 -4.73 -3.05
C ASN A 83 9.98 -5.79 -2.03
N TYR A 84 8.86 -5.63 -1.33
CA TYR A 84 8.44 -6.53 -0.24
C TYR A 84 8.36 -8.01 -0.64
N MET A 85 8.01 -8.31 -1.91
CA MET A 85 7.95 -9.69 -2.40
C MET A 85 9.32 -10.40 -2.47
N ARG A 86 10.43 -9.67 -2.34
CA ARG A 86 11.77 -10.28 -2.29
C ARG A 86 12.03 -11.09 -1.02
N SER A 87 11.33 -10.78 0.06
CA SER A 87 11.39 -11.54 1.32
C SER A 87 10.63 -12.87 1.25
N GLN A 88 9.76 -13.02 0.26
CA GLN A 88 8.95 -14.23 0.09
C GLN A 88 9.75 -15.33 -0.59
N THR A 89 9.83 -16.51 0.05
CA THR A 89 10.65 -17.65 -0.42
C THR A 89 9.88 -18.66 -1.27
N ASP A 90 8.56 -18.79 -1.04
CA ASP A 90 7.70 -19.79 -1.71
C ASP A 90 6.61 -19.16 -2.58
N THR A 91 6.38 -17.85 -2.45
CA THR A 91 5.43 -17.08 -3.24
C THR A 91 6.15 -16.05 -4.12
N ASN A 92 5.52 -15.64 -5.22
CA ASN A 92 6.09 -14.69 -6.16
C ASN A 92 5.02 -13.77 -6.77
N HIS A 93 5.45 -12.76 -7.52
CA HIS A 93 4.57 -11.78 -8.15
C HIS A 93 3.49 -12.38 -9.05
N LYS A 94 3.82 -13.48 -9.78
CA LYS A 94 2.83 -14.15 -10.66
C LYS A 94 1.72 -14.81 -9.84
N MET A 95 2.09 -15.46 -8.73
CA MET A 95 1.11 -16.09 -7.84
C MET A 95 0.22 -15.04 -7.15
N ARG A 96 0.81 -13.91 -6.74
CA ARG A 96 0.06 -12.77 -6.23
C ARG A 96 -0.91 -12.22 -7.28
N ALA A 97 -0.48 -12.06 -8.53
CA ALA A 97 -1.34 -11.57 -9.61
C ALA A 97 -2.54 -12.51 -9.86
N ILE A 98 -2.32 -13.83 -9.86
CA ILE A 98 -3.40 -14.84 -9.98
C ILE A 98 -4.37 -14.74 -8.79
N LEU A 99 -3.85 -14.56 -7.57
CA LEU A 99 -4.69 -14.36 -6.39
C LEU A 99 -5.56 -13.11 -6.54
N VAL A 100 -4.97 -11.98 -6.95
CA VAL A 100 -5.66 -10.71 -7.13
C VAL A 100 -6.77 -10.82 -8.18
N ASP A 101 -6.47 -11.45 -9.32
CA ASP A 101 -7.44 -11.67 -10.38
C ASP A 101 -8.65 -12.48 -9.89
N TRP A 102 -8.38 -13.58 -9.18
CA TRP A 102 -9.44 -14.38 -8.55
C TRP A 102 -10.23 -13.59 -7.49
N LEU A 103 -9.59 -12.75 -6.68
CA LEU A 103 -10.28 -11.92 -5.68
C LEU A 103 -11.19 -10.87 -6.32
N VAL A 104 -10.87 -10.36 -7.50
CA VAL A 104 -11.76 -9.49 -8.28
C VAL A 104 -13.06 -10.24 -8.63
N GLU A 105 -12.96 -11.50 -9.06
CA GLU A 105 -14.14 -12.32 -9.35
C GLU A 105 -14.99 -12.57 -8.09
N VAL A 106 -14.33 -12.85 -6.95
CA VAL A 106 -15.01 -13.04 -5.65
C VAL A 106 -15.72 -11.76 -5.21
N HIS A 107 -15.06 -10.61 -5.34
CA HIS A 107 -15.62 -9.28 -5.06
C HIS A 107 -16.90 -9.02 -5.87
N LEU A 108 -16.87 -9.29 -7.18
CA LEU A 108 -18.02 -9.14 -8.05
C LEU A 108 -19.16 -10.10 -7.68
N LYS A 109 -18.82 -11.34 -7.32
CA LYS A 109 -19.81 -12.36 -6.93
C LYS A 109 -20.52 -12.02 -5.63
N PHE A 110 -19.82 -11.46 -4.66
CA PHE A 110 -20.38 -11.00 -3.39
C PHE A 110 -20.99 -9.60 -3.49
N LYS A 111 -20.80 -8.89 -4.62
CA LYS A 111 -21.26 -7.51 -4.85
C LYS A 111 -20.71 -6.55 -3.78
N LEU A 112 -19.46 -6.70 -3.43
CA LEU A 112 -18.78 -5.85 -2.46
C LEU A 112 -18.48 -4.48 -3.05
N MET A 113 -18.25 -3.50 -2.18
CA MET A 113 -17.87 -2.15 -2.58
C MET A 113 -16.44 -2.10 -3.11
N PRO A 114 -16.10 -1.17 -4.02
CA PRO A 114 -14.73 -1.00 -4.51
C PRO A 114 -13.71 -0.78 -3.39
N GLU A 115 -14.09 -0.05 -2.34
CA GLU A 115 -13.27 0.23 -1.16
C GLU A 115 -12.85 -1.07 -0.46
N THR A 116 -13.76 -2.03 -0.35
CA THR A 116 -13.48 -3.36 0.20
C THR A 116 -12.40 -4.09 -0.59
N LEU A 117 -12.43 -3.98 -1.93
CA LEU A 117 -11.42 -4.61 -2.79
C LEU A 117 -10.04 -3.94 -2.60
N PHE A 118 -9.99 -2.61 -2.60
CA PHE A 118 -8.74 -1.88 -2.39
C PHE A 118 -8.13 -2.14 -1.01
N LEU A 119 -8.96 -2.15 0.04
CA LEU A 119 -8.51 -2.50 1.39
C LEU A 119 -8.01 -3.94 1.45
N THR A 120 -8.68 -4.88 0.79
CA THR A 120 -8.23 -6.29 0.69
C THR A 120 -6.81 -6.37 0.15
N HIS A 121 -6.51 -5.67 -0.95
CA HIS A 121 -5.18 -5.67 -1.55
C HIS A 121 -4.13 -5.04 -0.62
N ASN A 122 -4.48 -3.94 0.03
CA ASN A 122 -3.59 -3.29 0.99
C ASN A 122 -3.24 -4.21 2.17
N LEU A 123 -4.23 -4.90 2.73
CA LEU A 123 -4.03 -5.87 3.82
C LEU A 123 -3.13 -7.03 3.39
N ILE A 124 -3.36 -7.59 2.20
CA ILE A 124 -2.52 -8.67 1.65
C ILE A 124 -1.06 -8.22 1.55
N ASP A 125 -0.83 -7.06 0.93
CA ASP A 125 0.52 -6.58 0.66
C ASP A 125 1.27 -6.25 1.95
N ARG A 126 0.62 -5.58 2.90
CA ARG A 126 1.17 -5.30 4.23
C ARG A 126 1.49 -6.57 5.02
N PHE A 127 0.63 -7.58 4.92
CA PHE A 127 0.86 -8.86 5.59
C PHE A 127 2.03 -9.63 4.97
N LEU A 128 2.10 -9.69 3.64
CA LEU A 128 3.21 -10.30 2.91
C LEU A 128 4.54 -9.57 3.10
N GLU A 129 4.53 -8.28 3.39
CA GLU A 129 5.74 -7.52 3.74
C GLU A 129 6.31 -7.97 5.08
N LYS A 130 5.44 -8.25 6.05
CA LYS A 130 5.82 -8.61 7.43
C LYS A 130 6.07 -10.10 7.63
N LYS A 131 5.36 -10.95 6.91
CA LYS A 131 5.33 -12.40 7.13
C LYS A 131 5.57 -13.21 5.88
N VAL A 132 6.46 -14.21 5.96
CA VAL A 132 6.68 -15.17 4.87
C VAL A 132 5.51 -16.14 4.81
N VAL A 133 4.88 -16.24 3.64
CA VAL A 133 3.68 -17.05 3.40
C VAL A 133 3.98 -18.15 2.39
N SER A 134 3.65 -19.39 2.75
CA SER A 134 3.75 -20.51 1.79
C SER A 134 2.68 -20.40 0.69
N ARG A 135 2.98 -20.96 -0.49
CA ARG A 135 2.01 -20.99 -1.62
C ARG A 135 0.68 -21.63 -1.27
N LYS A 136 0.68 -22.61 -0.35
CA LYS A 136 -0.55 -23.27 0.12
C LYS A 136 -1.46 -22.34 0.89
N ASN A 137 -0.90 -21.36 1.58
CA ASN A 137 -1.63 -20.43 2.43
C ASN A 137 -1.92 -19.09 1.74
N LEU A 138 -1.40 -18.86 0.53
CA LEU A 138 -1.56 -17.57 -0.16
C LEU A 138 -3.04 -17.24 -0.43
N GLN A 139 -3.82 -18.23 -0.87
CA GLN A 139 -5.27 -18.06 -1.08
C GLN A 139 -5.99 -17.83 0.27
N LEU A 140 -5.58 -18.54 1.35
CA LEU A 140 -6.13 -18.33 2.69
C LEU A 140 -5.90 -16.88 3.16
N VAL A 141 -4.69 -16.33 2.95
CA VAL A 141 -4.40 -14.91 3.22
C VAL A 141 -5.34 -14.01 2.42
N GLY A 142 -5.53 -14.28 1.13
CA GLY A 142 -6.42 -13.49 0.27
C GLY A 142 -7.87 -13.46 0.74
N VAL A 143 -8.47 -14.63 1.01
CA VAL A 143 -9.87 -14.70 1.47
C VAL A 143 -10.05 -14.11 2.85
N THR A 144 -9.07 -14.27 3.74
CA THR A 144 -9.11 -13.69 5.10
C THR A 144 -8.95 -12.17 5.05
N ALA A 145 -8.08 -11.66 4.18
CA ALA A 145 -7.97 -10.21 3.97
C ALA A 145 -9.29 -9.61 3.47
N MET A 146 -9.97 -10.30 2.53
CA MET A 146 -11.28 -9.85 2.04
C MET A 146 -12.37 -9.95 3.11
N LEU A 147 -12.35 -10.97 3.97
CA LEU A 147 -13.22 -11.06 5.13
C LEU A 147 -13.02 -9.87 6.09
N LEU A 148 -11.77 -9.54 6.41
CA LEU A 148 -11.43 -8.39 7.26
C LEU A 148 -11.87 -7.06 6.63
N ALA A 149 -11.54 -6.87 5.35
CA ALA A 149 -11.94 -5.68 4.62
C ALA A 149 -13.47 -5.53 4.56
N SER A 150 -14.20 -6.63 4.32
CA SER A 150 -15.66 -6.63 4.33
C SER A 150 -16.23 -6.25 5.69
N LYS A 151 -15.68 -6.75 6.79
CA LYS A 151 -16.11 -6.37 8.14
C LYS A 151 -15.91 -4.89 8.44
N TYR A 152 -14.94 -4.26 7.79
CA TYR A 152 -14.62 -2.85 7.98
C TYR A 152 -15.48 -1.92 7.11
N GLU A 153 -15.63 -2.25 5.82
CA GLU A 153 -16.24 -1.36 4.83
C GLU A 153 -17.72 -1.64 4.56
N GLU A 154 -18.17 -2.91 4.66
CA GLU A 154 -19.52 -3.28 4.24
C GLU A 154 -20.55 -3.10 5.36
N ILE A 155 -21.75 -2.62 5.00
CA ILE A 155 -22.90 -2.60 5.93
C ILE A 155 -23.33 -4.04 6.22
N TRP A 156 -23.33 -4.91 5.21
CA TRP A 156 -23.71 -6.32 5.29
C TRP A 156 -22.55 -7.20 4.82
N ALA A 157 -21.56 -7.40 5.70
CA ALA A 157 -20.40 -8.22 5.39
C ALA A 157 -20.81 -9.70 5.18
N PRO A 158 -20.23 -10.39 4.17
CA PRO A 158 -20.38 -11.83 4.04
C PRO A 158 -19.85 -12.56 5.28
N GLU A 159 -20.45 -13.68 5.62
CA GLU A 159 -20.03 -14.48 6.76
C GLU A 159 -18.82 -15.36 6.42
N VAL A 160 -18.09 -15.83 7.45
CA VAL A 160 -16.95 -16.76 7.28
C VAL A 160 -17.34 -17.99 6.47
N ARG A 161 -18.58 -18.51 6.62
CA ARG A 161 -19.07 -19.67 5.84
C ARG A 161 -19.12 -19.40 4.34
N ASP A 162 -19.39 -18.16 3.94
CA ASP A 162 -19.46 -17.77 2.53
C ASP A 162 -18.08 -17.80 1.91
N PHE A 163 -17.05 -17.35 2.66
CA PHE A 163 -15.64 -17.42 2.25
C PHE A 163 -15.10 -18.85 2.23
N VAL A 164 -15.56 -19.73 3.14
CA VAL A 164 -15.27 -21.17 3.07
C VAL A 164 -15.87 -21.76 1.80
N TYR A 165 -17.11 -21.39 1.47
CA TYR A 165 -17.78 -21.90 0.26
C TYR A 165 -17.11 -21.41 -1.02
N ILE A 166 -16.77 -20.11 -1.13
CA ILE A 166 -16.16 -19.56 -2.36
C ILE A 166 -14.75 -20.09 -2.61
N SER A 167 -14.03 -20.52 -1.57
CA SER A 167 -12.73 -21.20 -1.69
C SER A 167 -12.85 -22.69 -2.06
N ASP A 168 -14.05 -23.16 -2.45
CA ASP A 168 -14.37 -24.57 -2.71
C ASP A 168 -14.02 -25.47 -1.52
N LYS A 169 -14.24 -24.98 -0.31
CA LYS A 169 -13.93 -25.67 0.96
C LYS A 169 -12.44 -26.06 1.10
N ALA A 170 -11.55 -25.35 0.38
CA ALA A 170 -10.10 -25.58 0.50
C ALA A 170 -9.60 -25.35 1.93
N TYR A 171 -10.33 -24.51 2.69
CA TYR A 171 -10.00 -24.18 4.09
C TYR A 171 -11.21 -24.36 4.98
N LYS A 172 -10.94 -24.76 6.23
CA LYS A 172 -11.95 -24.84 7.29
C LYS A 172 -12.20 -23.47 7.92
N ARG A 173 -13.37 -23.32 8.54
CA ARG A 173 -13.73 -22.10 9.28
C ARG A 173 -12.67 -21.71 10.31
N GLU A 174 -12.16 -22.70 11.06
CA GLU A 174 -11.15 -22.50 12.11
C GLU A 174 -9.86 -21.93 11.56
N GLN A 175 -9.42 -22.37 10.37
CA GLN A 175 -8.21 -21.86 9.71
C GLN A 175 -8.38 -20.41 9.28
N MET A 176 -9.56 -19.99 8.82
CA MET A 176 -9.84 -18.61 8.47
C MET A 176 -9.82 -17.70 9.71
N ILE A 177 -10.40 -18.15 10.81
CA ILE A 177 -10.41 -17.39 12.08
C ILE A 177 -9.00 -17.28 12.66
N GLU A 178 -8.21 -18.34 12.57
CA GLU A 178 -6.82 -18.32 13.02
C GLU A 178 -5.99 -17.36 12.17
N MET A 179 -6.16 -17.40 10.86
CA MET A 179 -5.49 -16.47 9.94
C MET A 179 -5.96 -15.02 10.17
N GLU A 180 -7.23 -14.80 10.45
CA GLU A 180 -7.76 -13.47 10.78
C GLU A 180 -7.07 -12.90 12.03
N LYS A 181 -6.97 -13.69 13.08
CA LYS A 181 -6.26 -13.31 14.30
C LYS A 181 -4.79 -13.02 14.03
N ASP A 182 -4.14 -13.86 13.23
CA ASP A 182 -2.75 -13.69 12.82
C ASP A 182 -2.54 -12.38 12.04
N MET A 183 -3.40 -12.10 11.07
CA MET A 183 -3.34 -10.85 10.30
C MET A 183 -3.54 -9.61 11.18
N LEU A 184 -4.52 -9.63 12.07
CA LEU A 184 -4.76 -8.53 13.00
C LEU A 184 -3.58 -8.31 13.95
N SER A 185 -2.96 -9.38 14.44
CA SER A 185 -1.80 -9.30 15.32
C SER A 185 -0.57 -8.71 14.62
N GLU A 186 -0.36 -9.05 13.35
CA GLU A 186 0.81 -8.58 12.58
C GLU A 186 0.63 -7.16 12.05
N LEU A 187 -0.59 -6.75 11.76
CA LEU A 187 -0.87 -5.44 11.16
C LEU A 187 -1.09 -4.33 12.19
N GLY A 188 -1.46 -4.66 13.41
CA GLY A 188 -1.67 -3.73 14.54
C GLY A 188 -3.06 -3.19 14.62
#